data_eea1cbfccb728bc5678dc5b678c3c6a0
#
_entry.id   eea1cbfccb728bc5678dc5b678c3c6a0
#
_cell.length_a   1.000
_cell.length_b   1.000
_cell.length_c   1.000
_cell.angle_alpha   90.00
_cell.angle_beta   90.00
_cell.angle_gamma   90.00
#
_symmetry.space_group_name_H-M   'P 1'
#
loop_
_entity.id
_entity.type
_entity.pdbx_description
1 polymer ?
#
loop_
_entity_poly.entity_id
_entity_poly.type
_entity_poly.pdbx_seq_one_letter_code
_entity_poly.pdbx_strand_id
1 'polypeptide(L)'
;YWMYKNDTDCDITGLCHYRRYFLNEHNEVLISKEIENILDGYDIIVSEPLMLDNKSLYESYSEKHNKKDMDLTREAVSKLYPDYLSTFDEVINSNTMYFANMLIASKEKVNTYSKWLFDILFEVEKHLDMTGYDEYNQRVYGFIAERLLRVWILHNNYKPYECVVGLTESKVETKSAIETTAKLLKSGDYNKTLQYLDGVKEKRPDAFYLDSDIDKSLGYIYTFAKIMQTEEQAGMNNLCGLSLDYKELINVGNELADIIAGTPD
;
A
#
# COMPACT_ATOMS: atom_id res chain seq x y z
N TYR A 1 -0.23 -17.37 -8.36
CA TYR A 1 -0.93 -18.56 -8.88
C TYR A 1 0.05 -19.59 -9.42
N TRP A 2 0.99 -19.20 -10.31
CA TRP A 2 1.94 -20.13 -10.90
C TRP A 2 2.73 -20.92 -9.83
N MET A 3 3.27 -20.23 -8.84
CA MET A 3 4.01 -20.82 -7.73
C MET A 3 3.15 -21.83 -6.94
N TYR A 4 1.87 -21.52 -6.71
CA TYR A 4 0.92 -22.43 -6.07
C TYR A 4 0.72 -23.73 -6.88
N LYS A 5 0.72 -23.64 -8.22
CA LYS A 5 0.47 -24.78 -9.10
C LYS A 5 1.70 -25.62 -9.42
N ASN A 6 2.89 -25.05 -9.38
CA ASN A 6 4.08 -25.66 -9.97
C ASN A 6 5.25 -25.82 -9.00
N ASP A 7 5.30 -25.03 -7.93
CA ASP A 7 6.36 -25.12 -6.95
C ASP A 7 5.97 -26.15 -5.87
N THR A 8 6.66 -27.28 -5.81
CA THR A 8 6.35 -28.42 -4.92
C THR A 8 7.53 -28.81 -4.02
N ASP A 9 8.69 -28.19 -4.19
CA ASP A 9 9.96 -28.69 -3.66
C ASP A 9 10.56 -27.78 -2.58
N CYS A 10 9.71 -27.31 -1.64
CA CYS A 10 10.13 -26.52 -0.51
C CYS A 10 9.18 -26.67 0.69
N ASP A 11 9.73 -26.58 1.91
CA ASP A 11 8.97 -26.65 3.17
C ASP A 11 8.40 -25.28 3.57
N ILE A 12 9.15 -24.22 3.26
CA ILE A 12 8.79 -22.84 3.52
C ILE A 12 8.81 -22.06 2.20
N THR A 13 7.82 -21.24 1.98
CA THR A 13 7.76 -20.36 0.82
C THR A 13 7.14 -19.02 1.18
N GLY A 14 7.37 -18.01 0.35
CA GLY A 14 6.82 -16.68 0.60
C GLY A 14 6.68 -15.86 -0.66
N LEU A 15 5.98 -14.76 -0.50
CA LEU A 15 5.77 -13.75 -1.52
C LEU A 15 6.27 -12.40 -1.00
N CYS A 16 7.24 -11.83 -1.70
CA CYS A 16 7.71 -10.46 -1.50
C CYS A 16 7.57 -9.68 -2.79
N HIS A 17 7.56 -8.36 -2.69
CA HIS A 17 7.62 -7.49 -3.87
C HIS A 17 9.06 -7.29 -4.32
N TYR A 18 9.28 -6.98 -5.60
CA TYR A 18 10.60 -6.89 -6.23
C TYR A 18 11.56 -5.85 -5.61
N ARG A 19 11.07 -4.94 -4.75
CA ARG A 19 11.88 -3.94 -4.04
C ARG A 19 11.60 -3.88 -2.55
N ARG A 20 10.84 -4.85 -2.02
CA ARG A 20 10.44 -4.90 -0.62
C ARG A 20 10.88 -6.20 -0.01
N TYR A 21 11.51 -6.13 1.15
CA TYR A 21 12.03 -7.26 1.88
C TYR A 21 11.65 -7.15 3.35
N PHE A 22 11.35 -8.26 3.98
CA PHE A 22 11.21 -8.32 5.43
C PHE A 22 12.56 -8.12 6.10
N LEU A 23 12.59 -7.26 7.12
CA LEU A 23 13.80 -6.92 7.87
C LEU A 23 13.75 -7.52 9.28
N ASN A 24 14.93 -7.88 9.81
CA ASN A 24 15.11 -8.24 11.21
C ASN A 24 15.21 -6.96 12.10
N GLU A 25 15.37 -7.16 13.41
CA GLU A 25 15.53 -6.10 14.41
C GLU A 25 16.77 -5.20 14.19
N HIS A 26 17.72 -5.65 13.36
CA HIS A 26 18.92 -4.90 12.98
C HIS A 26 18.77 -4.15 11.65
N ASN A 27 17.56 -4.11 11.07
CA ASN A 27 17.27 -3.56 9.73
C ASN A 27 18.01 -4.29 8.59
N GLU A 28 18.31 -5.57 8.76
CA GLU A 28 18.87 -6.42 7.73
C GLU A 28 17.79 -7.35 7.15
N VAL A 29 17.95 -7.76 5.89
CA VAL A 29 17.01 -8.68 5.23
C VAL A 29 17.00 -10.03 5.95
N LEU A 30 15.80 -10.53 6.29
CA LEU A 30 15.66 -11.86 6.91
C LEU A 30 16.33 -12.94 6.08
N ILE A 31 17.17 -13.73 6.72
CA ILE A 31 17.79 -14.92 6.11
C ILE A 31 17.02 -16.21 6.47
N SER A 32 17.24 -17.27 5.72
CA SER A 32 16.52 -18.54 5.88
C SER A 32 16.49 -19.05 7.32
N LYS A 33 17.63 -19.01 8.03
CA LYS A 33 17.70 -19.47 9.42
C LYS A 33 16.85 -18.65 10.40
N GLU A 34 16.76 -17.35 10.19
CA GLU A 34 15.90 -16.47 11.00
C GLU A 34 14.43 -16.77 10.72
N ILE A 35 14.07 -16.97 9.44
CA ILE A 35 12.73 -17.36 9.00
C ILE A 35 12.31 -18.68 9.67
N GLU A 36 13.17 -19.70 9.63
CA GLU A 36 12.91 -20.99 10.28
C GLU A 36 12.66 -20.80 11.79
N ASN A 37 13.55 -20.08 12.49
CA ASN A 37 13.41 -19.82 13.92
C ASN A 37 12.12 -19.06 14.27
N ILE A 38 11.71 -18.09 13.46
CA ILE A 38 10.46 -17.36 13.66
C ILE A 38 9.26 -18.30 13.50
N LEU A 39 9.27 -19.12 12.45
CA LEU A 39 8.17 -20.04 12.15
C LEU A 39 8.07 -21.23 13.12
N ASP A 40 9.05 -21.47 13.99
CA ASP A 40 8.92 -22.39 15.12
C ASP A 40 7.92 -21.89 16.18
N GLY A 41 7.73 -20.58 16.31
CA GLY A 41 6.84 -19.97 17.31
C GLY A 41 5.65 -19.20 16.74
N TYR A 42 5.60 -19.01 15.43
CA TYR A 42 4.58 -18.26 14.71
C TYR A 42 4.11 -19.03 13.47
N ASP A 43 2.89 -18.73 13.04
CA ASP A 43 2.29 -19.44 11.91
C ASP A 43 2.66 -18.84 10.55
N ILE A 44 2.94 -17.54 10.53
CA ILE A 44 3.14 -16.74 9.33
C ILE A 44 3.95 -15.48 9.64
N ILE A 45 4.81 -15.07 8.73
CA ILE A 45 5.49 -13.76 8.75
C ILE A 45 4.74 -12.85 7.77
N VAL A 46 4.39 -11.64 8.22
CA VAL A 46 3.70 -10.61 7.43
C VAL A 46 4.34 -9.25 7.67
N SER A 47 3.96 -8.24 6.89
CA SER A 47 4.33 -6.85 7.18
C SER A 47 3.72 -6.38 8.50
N GLU A 48 4.33 -5.37 9.13
CA GLU A 48 3.63 -4.62 10.18
C GLU A 48 2.27 -4.13 9.67
N PRO A 49 1.24 -4.08 10.54
CA PRO A 49 -0.07 -3.62 10.16
C PRO A 49 -0.04 -2.13 9.81
N LEU A 50 -0.64 -1.78 8.68
CA LEU A 50 -0.94 -0.40 8.34
C LEU A 50 -2.28 -0.03 8.97
N MET A 51 -2.30 1.04 9.76
CA MET A 51 -3.52 1.62 10.31
C MET A 51 -3.92 2.84 9.50
N LEU A 52 -5.18 2.89 9.09
CA LEU A 52 -5.77 4.03 8.39
C LEU A 52 -6.38 4.99 9.41
N ASP A 53 -6.11 6.29 9.26
CA ASP A 53 -6.66 7.32 10.13
C ASP A 53 -8.17 7.47 9.88
N ASN A 54 -8.99 7.26 10.92
CA ASN A 54 -10.43 7.56 10.97
C ASN A 54 -11.27 7.01 9.79
N LYS A 55 -10.80 5.98 9.08
CA LYS A 55 -11.49 5.36 7.94
C LYS A 55 -11.43 3.85 8.01
N SER A 56 -12.52 3.21 7.63
CA SER A 56 -12.51 1.77 7.36
C SER A 56 -11.74 1.43 6.08
N LEU A 57 -11.33 0.18 5.96
CA LEU A 57 -10.73 -0.32 4.72
C LEU A 57 -11.69 -0.19 3.53
N TYR A 58 -13.00 -0.36 3.77
CA TYR A 58 -14.03 -0.20 2.75
C TYR A 58 -14.13 1.26 2.26
N GLU A 59 -14.15 2.23 3.17
CA GLU A 59 -14.18 3.64 2.83
C GLU A 59 -12.91 4.06 2.08
N SER A 60 -11.73 3.69 2.61
CA SER A 60 -10.46 3.96 1.96
C SER A 60 -10.36 3.34 0.57
N TYR A 61 -10.88 2.11 0.38
CA TYR A 61 -10.95 1.49 -0.93
C TYR A 61 -11.86 2.27 -1.87
N SER A 62 -13.06 2.62 -1.41
CA SER A 62 -14.09 3.30 -2.21
C SER A 62 -13.70 4.71 -2.66
N GLU A 63 -12.80 5.38 -1.92
CA GLU A 63 -12.25 6.69 -2.30
C GLU A 63 -11.20 6.61 -3.42
N LYS A 64 -10.45 5.50 -3.47
CA LYS A 64 -9.29 5.34 -4.36
C LYS A 64 -9.59 4.43 -5.55
N HIS A 65 -10.59 3.58 -5.43
CA HIS A 65 -10.97 2.53 -6.36
C HIS A 65 -12.50 2.44 -6.52
N ASN A 66 -12.95 1.44 -7.27
CA ASN A 66 -14.37 1.24 -7.51
C ASN A 66 -15.01 0.44 -6.37
N LYS A 67 -15.96 1.05 -5.68
CA LYS A 67 -16.68 0.42 -4.55
C LYS A 67 -17.24 -0.96 -4.90
N LYS A 68 -17.77 -1.15 -6.12
CA LYS A 68 -18.36 -2.41 -6.58
C LYS A 68 -17.39 -3.59 -6.52
N ASP A 69 -16.07 -3.36 -6.56
CA ASP A 69 -15.06 -4.42 -6.51
C ASP A 69 -15.10 -5.13 -5.16
N MET A 70 -15.22 -4.36 -4.07
CA MET A 70 -15.34 -4.91 -2.72
C MET A 70 -16.72 -5.53 -2.48
N ASP A 71 -17.79 -4.96 -3.05
CA ASP A 71 -19.13 -5.54 -2.97
C ASP A 71 -19.16 -6.92 -3.65
N LEU A 72 -18.61 -7.06 -4.86
CA LEU A 72 -18.46 -8.34 -5.57
C LEU A 72 -17.54 -9.31 -4.82
N THR A 73 -16.48 -8.79 -4.18
CA THR A 73 -15.60 -9.62 -3.36
C THR A 73 -16.35 -10.21 -2.17
N ARG A 74 -17.17 -9.40 -1.48
CA ARG A 74 -18.04 -9.87 -0.40
C ARG A 74 -19.02 -10.95 -0.86
N GLU A 75 -19.64 -10.76 -2.03
CA GLU A 75 -20.53 -11.76 -2.63
C GLU A 75 -19.80 -13.08 -2.94
N ALA A 76 -18.58 -13.00 -3.50
CA ALA A 76 -17.75 -14.16 -3.78
C ALA A 76 -17.36 -14.91 -2.49
N VAL A 77 -16.97 -14.18 -1.43
CA VAL A 77 -16.70 -14.78 -0.11
C VAL A 77 -17.95 -15.46 0.43
N SER A 78 -19.11 -14.79 0.42
CA SER A 78 -20.38 -15.33 0.91
C SER A 78 -20.78 -16.62 0.17
N LYS A 79 -20.54 -16.68 -1.13
CA LYS A 79 -20.89 -17.81 -1.99
C LYS A 79 -19.96 -19.01 -1.80
N LEU A 80 -18.65 -18.78 -1.77
CA LEU A 80 -17.65 -19.85 -1.80
C LEU A 80 -17.17 -20.27 -0.40
N TYR A 81 -17.14 -19.34 0.52
CA TYR A 81 -16.58 -19.48 1.86
C TYR A 81 -17.45 -18.75 2.90
N PRO A 82 -18.72 -19.16 3.09
CA PRO A 82 -19.69 -18.45 3.95
C PRO A 82 -19.21 -18.29 5.40
N ASP A 83 -18.39 -19.19 5.90
CA ASP A 83 -17.80 -19.16 7.25
C ASP A 83 -16.83 -17.98 7.40
N TYR A 84 -16.19 -17.50 6.32
CA TYR A 84 -15.30 -16.35 6.31
C TYR A 84 -16.04 -15.00 6.29
N LEU A 85 -17.36 -14.99 6.01
CA LEU A 85 -18.10 -13.77 5.76
C LEU A 85 -18.07 -12.81 6.98
N SER A 86 -18.26 -13.34 8.17
CA SER A 86 -18.23 -12.54 9.41
C SER A 86 -16.87 -11.90 9.62
N THR A 87 -15.78 -12.65 9.42
CA THR A 87 -14.42 -12.14 9.53
C THR A 87 -14.08 -11.15 8.43
N PHE A 88 -14.59 -11.38 7.21
CA PHE A 88 -14.46 -10.44 6.10
C PHE A 88 -15.11 -9.10 6.46
N ASP A 89 -16.38 -9.13 6.91
CA ASP A 89 -17.11 -7.92 7.29
C ASP A 89 -16.43 -7.17 8.45
N GLU A 90 -15.91 -7.88 9.46
CA GLU A 90 -15.13 -7.30 10.55
C GLU A 90 -13.88 -6.57 10.02
N VAL A 91 -13.07 -7.24 9.21
CA VAL A 91 -11.81 -6.68 8.69
C VAL A 91 -12.05 -5.49 7.78
N ILE A 92 -13.00 -5.59 6.86
CA ILE A 92 -13.27 -4.52 5.88
C ILE A 92 -13.85 -3.27 6.56
N ASN A 93 -14.58 -3.41 7.66
CA ASN A 93 -15.07 -2.29 8.48
C ASN A 93 -14.06 -1.82 9.54
N SER A 94 -12.92 -2.50 9.70
CA SER A 94 -11.80 -2.02 10.53
C SER A 94 -10.91 -1.04 9.76
N ASN A 95 -9.97 -0.42 10.47
CA ASN A 95 -8.98 0.50 9.88
C ASN A 95 -7.59 -0.13 9.68
N THR A 96 -7.45 -1.45 9.86
CA THR A 96 -6.15 -2.11 9.91
C THR A 96 -6.02 -3.18 8.84
N MET A 97 -4.90 -3.19 8.09
CA MET A 97 -4.59 -4.17 7.07
C MET A 97 -3.11 -4.54 7.05
N TYR A 98 -2.79 -5.69 6.44
CA TYR A 98 -1.42 -6.02 6.02
C TYR A 98 -1.21 -5.54 4.58
N PHE A 99 -0.28 -4.61 4.44
CA PHE A 99 -0.03 -3.98 3.14
C PHE A 99 0.77 -4.89 2.20
N ALA A 100 0.54 -4.69 0.89
CA ALA A 100 1.30 -5.31 -0.20
C ALA A 100 1.15 -6.84 -0.36
N ASN A 101 0.26 -7.50 0.39
CA ASN A 101 0.04 -8.95 0.30
C ASN A 101 1.33 -9.78 0.38
N MET A 102 2.25 -9.37 1.27
CA MET A 102 3.53 -10.03 1.52
C MET A 102 3.39 -11.04 2.65
N LEU A 103 3.92 -12.23 2.47
CA LEU A 103 3.88 -13.27 3.50
C LEU A 103 5.00 -14.31 3.33
N ILE A 104 5.43 -14.94 4.44
CA ILE A 104 6.24 -16.16 4.45
C ILE A 104 5.61 -17.13 5.44
N ALA A 105 5.41 -18.38 5.04
CA ALA A 105 4.88 -19.43 5.90
C ALA A 105 5.29 -20.83 5.40
N SER A 106 4.84 -21.88 6.08
CA SER A 106 4.96 -23.23 5.55
C SER A 106 4.29 -23.34 4.18
N LYS A 107 4.82 -24.18 3.32
CA LYS A 107 4.27 -24.40 1.98
C LYS A 107 2.80 -24.79 2.01
N GLU A 108 2.42 -25.61 2.98
CA GLU A 108 1.02 -26.02 3.17
C GLU A 108 0.10 -24.79 3.40
N LYS A 109 0.49 -23.90 4.32
CA LYS A 109 -0.29 -22.69 4.61
C LYS A 109 -0.37 -21.76 3.39
N VAL A 110 0.76 -21.55 2.69
CA VAL A 110 0.78 -20.71 1.47
C VAL A 110 -0.10 -21.32 0.37
N ASN A 111 -0.11 -22.64 0.22
CA ASN A 111 -0.97 -23.31 -0.73
C ASN A 111 -2.45 -23.17 -0.36
N THR A 112 -2.80 -23.32 0.92
CA THR A 112 -4.16 -23.12 1.42
C THR A 112 -4.64 -21.69 1.20
N TYR A 113 -3.80 -20.70 1.54
CA TYR A 113 -4.05 -19.30 1.27
C TYR A 113 -4.24 -19.03 -0.23
N SER A 114 -3.34 -19.54 -1.05
CA SER A 114 -3.39 -19.34 -2.50
C SER A 114 -4.67 -19.92 -3.10
N LYS A 115 -5.05 -21.13 -2.69
CA LYS A 115 -6.31 -21.74 -3.14
C LYS A 115 -7.49 -20.83 -2.79
N TRP A 116 -7.62 -20.46 -1.52
CA TRP A 116 -8.70 -19.63 -1.02
C TRP A 116 -8.76 -18.27 -1.73
N LEU A 117 -7.61 -17.59 -1.84
CA LEU A 117 -7.52 -16.30 -2.51
C LEU A 117 -7.92 -16.36 -3.99
N PHE A 118 -7.37 -17.31 -4.73
CA PHE A 118 -7.62 -17.40 -6.17
C PHE A 118 -9.03 -17.92 -6.49
N ASP A 119 -9.63 -18.75 -5.66
CA ASP A 119 -11.03 -19.12 -5.80
C ASP A 119 -11.94 -17.88 -5.71
N ILE A 120 -11.67 -16.98 -4.76
CA ILE A 120 -12.41 -15.71 -4.62
C ILE A 120 -12.15 -14.79 -5.80
N LEU A 121 -10.88 -14.57 -6.18
CA LEU A 121 -10.53 -13.66 -7.28
C LEU A 121 -11.12 -14.12 -8.61
N PHE A 122 -11.10 -15.42 -8.91
CA PHE A 122 -11.73 -15.96 -10.12
C PHE A 122 -13.26 -15.91 -10.08
N GLU A 123 -13.87 -15.96 -8.90
CA GLU A 123 -15.32 -15.73 -8.81
C GLU A 123 -15.66 -14.26 -9.04
N VAL A 124 -14.88 -13.32 -8.49
CA VAL A 124 -15.02 -11.88 -8.76
C VAL A 124 -14.85 -11.61 -10.26
N GLU A 125 -13.85 -12.22 -10.92
CA GLU A 125 -13.56 -12.03 -12.34
C GLU A 125 -14.77 -12.35 -13.24
N LYS A 126 -15.59 -13.33 -12.88
CA LYS A 126 -16.79 -13.70 -13.65
C LYS A 126 -17.86 -12.62 -13.70
N HIS A 127 -17.88 -11.73 -12.73
CA HIS A 127 -18.93 -10.74 -12.53
C HIS A 127 -18.44 -9.30 -12.64
N LEU A 128 -17.10 -9.10 -12.63
CA LEU A 128 -16.48 -7.79 -12.67
C LEU A 128 -16.41 -7.26 -14.11
N ASP A 129 -17.13 -6.19 -14.37
CA ASP A 129 -17.00 -5.39 -15.58
C ASP A 129 -16.02 -4.23 -15.34
N MET A 130 -14.86 -4.26 -15.98
CA MET A 130 -13.82 -3.24 -15.91
C MET A 130 -13.95 -2.16 -16.99
N THR A 131 -15.07 -2.09 -17.70
CA THR A 131 -15.31 -1.03 -18.69
C THR A 131 -15.23 0.34 -18.01
N GLY A 132 -14.37 1.21 -18.52
CA GLY A 132 -14.13 2.55 -17.96
C GLY A 132 -13.10 2.61 -16.82
N TYR A 133 -12.44 1.49 -16.47
CA TYR A 133 -11.31 1.54 -15.55
C TYR A 133 -10.09 2.13 -16.24
N ASP A 134 -9.44 3.08 -15.56
CA ASP A 134 -8.13 3.59 -15.97
C ASP A 134 -7.04 2.53 -15.77
N GLU A 135 -5.85 2.78 -16.30
CA GLU A 135 -4.70 1.87 -16.22
C GLU A 135 -4.35 1.48 -14.77
N TYR A 136 -4.52 2.39 -13.82
CA TYR A 136 -4.26 2.12 -12.41
C TYR A 136 -5.29 1.17 -11.82
N ASN A 137 -6.58 1.40 -12.05
CA ASN A 137 -7.67 0.59 -11.52
C ASN A 137 -7.83 -0.77 -12.23
N GLN A 138 -7.24 -0.98 -13.41
CA GLN A 138 -7.13 -2.31 -14.02
C GLN A 138 -6.32 -3.31 -13.17
N ARG A 139 -5.60 -2.85 -12.16
CA ARG A 139 -4.89 -3.68 -11.15
C ARG A 139 -5.81 -4.19 -10.03
N VAL A 140 -7.11 -4.11 -10.18
CA VAL A 140 -8.16 -4.39 -9.18
C VAL A 140 -7.92 -5.67 -8.37
N TYR A 141 -7.54 -6.78 -9.00
CA TYR A 141 -7.29 -8.05 -8.30
C TYR A 141 -6.13 -7.97 -7.30
N GLY A 142 -5.12 -7.16 -7.60
CA GLY A 142 -4.03 -6.86 -6.65
C GLY A 142 -4.55 -6.08 -5.44
N PHE A 143 -5.37 -5.07 -5.67
CA PHE A 143 -5.94 -4.26 -4.59
C PHE A 143 -6.92 -5.05 -3.72
N ILE A 144 -7.72 -5.96 -4.29
CA ILE A 144 -8.57 -6.89 -3.54
C ILE A 144 -7.70 -7.83 -2.70
N ALA A 145 -6.66 -8.43 -3.29
CA ALA A 145 -5.81 -9.40 -2.61
C ALA A 145 -5.14 -8.82 -1.36
N GLU A 146 -4.74 -7.55 -1.39
CA GLU A 146 -4.15 -6.86 -0.22
C GLU A 146 -5.12 -6.79 0.97
N ARG A 147 -6.42 -6.69 0.76
CA ARG A 147 -7.44 -6.65 1.82
C ARG A 147 -7.76 -8.04 2.37
N LEU A 148 -7.55 -9.08 1.59
CA LEU A 148 -7.93 -10.44 1.92
C LEU A 148 -6.93 -11.18 2.83
N LEU A 149 -5.64 -10.81 2.84
CA LEU A 149 -4.64 -11.50 3.65
C LEU A 149 -4.99 -11.49 5.14
N ARG A 150 -5.38 -10.33 5.69
CA ARG A 150 -5.75 -10.22 7.10
C ARG A 150 -7.03 -11.00 7.44
N VAL A 151 -7.99 -11.05 6.51
CA VAL A 151 -9.20 -11.89 6.67
C VAL A 151 -8.82 -13.35 6.84
N TRP A 152 -7.92 -13.84 5.98
CA TRP A 152 -7.48 -15.24 6.03
C TRP A 152 -6.73 -15.57 7.33
N ILE A 153 -5.86 -14.69 7.79
CA ILE A 153 -5.08 -14.87 9.02
C ILE A 153 -6.02 -14.92 10.24
N LEU A 154 -6.92 -13.95 10.37
CA LEU A 154 -7.82 -13.86 11.52
C LEU A 154 -8.81 -15.03 11.56
N HIS A 155 -9.41 -15.38 10.44
CA HIS A 155 -10.37 -16.48 10.38
C HIS A 155 -9.75 -17.82 10.82
N ASN A 156 -8.50 -18.08 10.42
CA ASN A 156 -7.79 -19.31 10.78
C ASN A 156 -7.13 -19.25 12.18
N ASN A 157 -7.27 -18.14 12.89
CA ASN A 157 -6.61 -17.92 14.19
C ASN A 157 -5.09 -18.11 14.15
N TYR A 158 -4.45 -17.77 13.02
CA TYR A 158 -3.00 -17.84 12.91
C TYR A 158 -2.34 -16.75 13.73
N LYS A 159 -1.22 -17.09 14.34
CA LYS A 159 -0.36 -16.17 15.09
C LYS A 159 0.67 -15.55 14.14
N PRO A 160 0.50 -14.27 13.70
CA PRO A 160 1.44 -13.63 12.80
C PRO A 160 2.68 -13.16 13.56
N TYR A 161 3.84 -13.21 12.90
CA TYR A 161 5.02 -12.41 13.23
C TYR A 161 5.02 -11.19 12.32
N GLU A 162 4.83 -10.03 12.91
CA GLU A 162 4.77 -8.75 12.20
C GLU A 162 6.17 -8.17 12.06
N CYS A 163 6.56 -7.84 10.84
CA CYS A 163 7.94 -7.57 10.46
C CYS A 163 8.03 -6.26 9.69
N VAL A 164 9.02 -5.44 10.01
CA VAL A 164 9.32 -4.23 9.24
C VAL A 164 9.64 -4.61 7.80
N VAL A 165 9.12 -3.82 6.87
CA VAL A 165 9.39 -3.98 5.43
C VAL A 165 10.33 -2.90 4.96
N GLY A 166 11.54 -3.29 4.56
CA GLY A 166 12.50 -2.39 3.93
C GLY A 166 12.23 -2.21 2.45
N LEU A 167 12.37 -0.97 1.98
CA LEU A 167 12.32 -0.61 0.57
C LEU A 167 13.74 -0.33 0.07
N THR A 168 14.19 -1.07 -0.95
CA THR A 168 15.57 -0.92 -1.45
C THR A 168 15.79 0.36 -2.22
N GLU A 169 14.79 0.82 -2.98
CA GLU A 169 14.85 2.09 -3.73
C GLU A 169 13.46 2.50 -4.28
N SER A 170 13.30 3.81 -4.52
CA SER A 170 12.12 4.33 -5.23
C SER A 170 12.11 3.89 -6.69
N LYS A 171 10.92 3.82 -7.31
CA LYS A 171 10.78 3.52 -8.74
C LYS A 171 11.53 4.55 -9.59
N VAL A 172 12.08 4.10 -10.73
CA VAL A 172 12.81 4.99 -11.67
C VAL A 172 11.93 6.16 -12.11
N GLU A 173 10.66 5.90 -12.37
CA GLU A 173 9.68 6.93 -12.76
C GLU A 173 9.46 7.95 -11.63
N THR A 174 9.41 7.49 -10.36
CA THR A 174 9.28 8.35 -9.19
C THR A 174 10.54 9.22 -9.02
N LYS A 175 11.73 8.64 -9.16
CA LYS A 175 13.01 9.39 -9.13
C LYS A 175 13.04 10.46 -10.21
N SER A 176 12.68 10.11 -11.44
CA SER A 176 12.63 11.05 -12.58
C SER A 176 11.60 12.17 -12.33
N ALA A 177 10.44 11.84 -11.76
CA ALA A 177 9.43 12.82 -11.39
C ALA A 177 9.95 13.79 -10.32
N ILE A 178 10.62 13.28 -9.27
CA ILE A 178 11.23 14.11 -8.21
C ILE A 178 12.29 15.03 -8.81
N GLU A 179 13.19 14.53 -9.66
CA GLU A 179 14.24 15.34 -10.28
C GLU A 179 13.67 16.46 -11.16
N THR A 180 12.64 16.16 -11.95
CA THR A 180 11.97 17.13 -12.81
C THR A 180 11.26 18.19 -11.95
N THR A 181 10.53 17.75 -10.94
CA THR A 181 9.82 18.64 -10.01
C THR A 181 10.79 19.56 -9.26
N ALA A 182 11.94 19.02 -8.81
CA ALA A 182 12.97 19.82 -8.13
C ALA A 182 13.49 20.95 -9.03
N LYS A 183 13.67 20.71 -10.32
CA LYS A 183 14.08 21.74 -11.29
C LYS A 183 13.01 22.81 -11.50
N LEU A 184 11.73 22.39 -11.59
CA LEU A 184 10.59 23.29 -11.74
C LEU A 184 10.38 24.16 -10.49
N LEU A 185 10.44 23.59 -9.30
CA LEU A 185 10.38 24.35 -8.03
C LEU A 185 11.45 25.43 -7.93
N LYS A 186 12.71 25.08 -8.27
CA LYS A 186 13.82 26.04 -8.27
C LYS A 186 13.62 27.20 -9.26
N SER A 187 12.82 27.02 -10.30
CA SER A 187 12.50 28.12 -11.22
C SER A 187 11.45 29.10 -10.67
N GLY A 188 10.76 28.74 -9.58
CA GLY A 188 9.66 29.52 -9.00
C GLY A 188 8.36 29.48 -9.81
N ASP A 189 8.28 28.65 -10.85
CA ASP A 189 7.07 28.52 -11.67
C ASP A 189 6.13 27.43 -11.08
N TYR A 190 5.36 27.82 -10.09
CA TYR A 190 4.47 26.90 -9.38
C TYR A 190 3.35 26.36 -10.27
N ASN A 191 2.91 27.14 -11.26
CA ASN A 191 1.90 26.69 -12.24
C ASN A 191 2.42 25.53 -13.09
N LYS A 192 3.63 25.64 -13.64
CA LYS A 192 4.24 24.52 -14.38
C LYS A 192 4.57 23.34 -13.50
N THR A 193 5.00 23.59 -12.25
CA THR A 193 5.27 22.53 -11.29
C THR A 193 4.03 21.70 -11.04
N LEU A 194 2.89 22.34 -10.75
CA LEU A 194 1.62 21.65 -10.50
C LEU A 194 1.07 20.98 -11.75
N GLN A 195 1.12 21.63 -12.90
CA GLN A 195 0.71 21.03 -14.17
C GLN A 195 1.49 19.74 -14.48
N TYR A 196 2.80 19.75 -14.22
CA TYR A 196 3.63 18.55 -14.37
C TYR A 196 3.22 17.46 -13.37
N LEU A 197 3.05 17.82 -12.10
CA LEU A 197 2.68 16.88 -11.05
C LEU A 197 1.26 16.31 -11.27
N ASP A 198 0.31 17.09 -11.78
CA ASP A 198 -1.02 16.61 -12.15
C ASP A 198 -0.93 15.52 -13.24
N GLY A 199 -0.09 15.71 -14.25
CA GLY A 199 0.15 14.70 -15.26
C GLY A 199 0.87 13.43 -14.75
N VAL A 200 1.71 13.57 -13.73
CA VAL A 200 2.29 12.40 -13.04
C VAL A 200 1.24 11.69 -12.19
N LYS A 201 0.40 12.45 -11.48
CA LYS A 201 -0.66 11.94 -10.61
C LYS A 201 -1.74 11.18 -11.39
N GLU A 202 -2.08 11.63 -12.57
CA GLU A 202 -3.02 10.95 -13.46
C GLU A 202 -2.55 9.52 -13.80
N LYS A 203 -1.25 9.35 -14.04
CA LYS A 203 -0.63 8.04 -14.38
C LYS A 203 -0.26 7.20 -13.17
N ARG A 204 0.05 7.85 -12.05
CA ARG A 204 0.59 7.24 -10.84
C ARG A 204 -0.02 7.88 -9.58
N PRO A 205 -1.34 7.76 -9.37
CA PRO A 205 -1.99 8.31 -8.18
C PRO A 205 -1.40 7.75 -6.88
N ASP A 206 -0.96 6.48 -6.90
CA ASP A 206 -0.31 5.79 -5.79
C ASP A 206 0.93 6.52 -5.23
N ALA A 207 1.65 7.28 -6.05
CA ALA A 207 2.84 8.01 -5.64
C ALA A 207 2.54 9.31 -4.84
N PHE A 208 1.26 9.67 -4.70
CA PHE A 208 0.81 10.90 -4.03
C PHE A 208 0.04 10.64 -2.74
N TYR A 209 -0.22 9.37 -2.39
CA TYR A 209 -0.94 9.03 -1.17
C TYR A 209 -0.05 9.20 0.06
N LEU A 210 -0.45 10.09 0.95
CA LEU A 210 0.29 10.38 2.19
C LEU A 210 0.12 9.29 3.26
N ASP A 211 -0.93 8.49 3.13
CA ASP A 211 -1.27 7.36 3.99
C ASP A 211 -0.72 6.01 3.49
N SER A 212 0.20 6.03 2.52
CA SER A 212 0.83 4.82 2.01
C SER A 212 2.20 4.58 2.67
N ASP A 213 2.63 3.31 2.68
CA ASP A 213 3.98 2.91 3.09
C ASP A 213 5.06 3.23 2.03
N ILE A 214 4.63 3.79 0.89
CA ILE A 214 5.50 4.16 -0.22
C ILE A 214 6.10 5.55 0.04
N ASP A 215 7.17 5.86 -0.68
CA ASP A 215 7.78 7.18 -0.71
C ASP A 215 6.72 8.30 -0.90
N LYS A 216 6.48 9.06 0.16
CA LYS A 216 5.47 10.13 0.25
C LYS A 216 5.94 11.45 -0.40
N SER A 217 7.16 11.48 -0.92
CA SER A 217 7.83 12.70 -1.38
C SER A 217 7.01 13.51 -2.37
N LEU A 218 6.40 12.87 -3.38
CA LEU A 218 5.59 13.58 -4.37
C LEU A 218 4.30 14.16 -3.78
N GLY A 219 3.69 13.49 -2.80
CA GLY A 219 2.53 13.98 -2.09
C GLY A 219 2.83 15.25 -1.29
N TYR A 220 3.93 15.26 -0.55
CA TYR A 220 4.38 16.43 0.19
C TYR A 220 4.70 17.60 -0.75
N ILE A 221 5.51 17.36 -1.78
CA ILE A 221 5.88 18.39 -2.76
C ILE A 221 4.65 18.99 -3.45
N TYR A 222 3.69 18.15 -3.82
CA TYR A 222 2.43 18.61 -4.43
C TYR A 222 1.64 19.54 -3.49
N THR A 223 1.55 19.16 -2.21
CA THR A 223 0.87 19.97 -1.19
C THR A 223 1.56 21.31 -0.99
N PHE A 224 2.89 21.32 -0.84
CA PHE A 224 3.65 22.54 -0.65
C PHE A 224 3.64 23.44 -1.89
N ALA A 225 3.72 22.87 -3.10
CA ALA A 225 3.60 23.64 -4.33
C ALA A 225 2.23 24.32 -4.47
N LYS A 226 1.16 23.69 -4.01
CA LYS A 226 -0.19 24.33 -3.92
C LYS A 226 -0.22 25.48 -2.93
N ILE A 227 0.39 25.33 -1.77
CA ILE A 227 0.48 26.41 -0.77
C ILE A 227 1.24 27.59 -1.38
N MET A 228 2.42 27.38 -1.97
CA MET A 228 3.21 28.43 -2.60
C MET A 228 2.47 29.14 -3.74
N GLN A 229 1.77 28.39 -4.58
CA GLN A 229 0.94 28.95 -5.66
C GLN A 229 -0.19 29.84 -5.07
N THR A 230 -0.85 29.38 -4.00
CA THR A 230 -1.93 30.13 -3.38
C THR A 230 -1.41 31.43 -2.77
N GLU A 231 -0.24 31.40 -2.12
CA GLU A 231 0.42 32.57 -1.58
C GLU A 231 0.78 33.58 -2.69
N GLU A 232 1.35 33.10 -3.80
CA GLU A 232 1.67 33.93 -4.95
C GLU A 232 0.42 34.64 -5.53
N GLN A 233 -0.66 33.87 -5.73
CA GLN A 233 -1.94 34.40 -6.24
C GLN A 233 -2.58 35.42 -5.28
N ALA A 234 -2.36 35.28 -3.98
CA ALA A 234 -2.81 36.23 -2.97
C ALA A 234 -1.88 37.46 -2.81
N GLY A 235 -0.80 37.54 -3.61
CA GLY A 235 0.19 38.61 -3.51
C GLY A 235 1.06 38.50 -2.24
N MET A 236 1.11 37.34 -1.62
CA MET A 236 1.90 37.03 -0.44
C MET A 236 3.19 36.32 -0.89
N ASN A 237 4.34 36.80 -0.49
CA ASN A 237 5.60 36.16 -0.86
C ASN A 237 6.09 35.26 0.28
N ASN A 238 5.96 33.96 0.09
CA ASN A 238 6.50 32.91 0.97
C ASN A 238 6.15 33.13 2.46
N LEU A 239 4.86 33.33 2.75
CA LEU A 239 4.34 33.56 4.10
C LEU A 239 4.70 32.39 5.05
N CYS A 240 4.63 31.16 4.55
CA CYS A 240 4.96 29.96 5.31
C CYS A 240 6.47 29.68 5.40
N GLY A 241 7.32 30.50 4.78
CA GLY A 241 8.77 30.32 4.82
C GLY A 241 9.28 29.04 4.18
N LEU A 242 8.51 28.47 3.23
CA LEU A 242 8.85 27.19 2.59
C LEU A 242 10.06 27.35 1.64
N SER A 243 10.98 26.40 1.70
CA SER A 243 12.12 26.32 0.80
C SER A 243 11.73 25.91 -0.61
N LEU A 244 12.51 26.34 -1.61
CA LEU A 244 12.44 25.83 -2.97
C LEU A 244 13.29 24.57 -3.18
N ASP A 245 13.98 24.10 -2.15
CA ASP A 245 14.70 22.83 -2.18
C ASP A 245 13.76 21.67 -1.82
N TYR A 246 13.61 20.71 -2.73
CA TYR A 246 12.68 19.62 -2.54
C TYR A 246 13.04 18.71 -1.36
N LYS A 247 14.33 18.57 -1.00
CA LYS A 247 14.75 17.76 0.16
C LYS A 247 14.34 18.39 1.46
N GLU A 248 14.49 19.73 1.55
CA GLU A 248 14.03 20.48 2.72
C GLU A 248 12.51 20.40 2.86
N LEU A 249 11.75 20.48 1.74
CA LEU A 249 10.31 20.29 1.76
C LEU A 249 9.90 18.89 2.23
N ILE A 250 10.60 17.83 1.80
CA ILE A 250 10.34 16.47 2.27
C ILE A 250 10.60 16.35 3.77
N ASN A 251 11.69 16.94 4.27
CA ASN A 251 11.99 16.94 5.71
C ASN A 251 10.88 17.62 6.51
N VAL A 252 10.42 18.80 6.06
CA VAL A 252 9.28 19.49 6.67
C VAL A 252 8.01 18.62 6.63
N GLY A 253 7.75 17.94 5.52
CA GLY A 253 6.60 17.02 5.38
C GLY A 253 6.66 15.85 6.38
N ASN A 254 7.83 15.27 6.59
CA ASN A 254 8.03 14.19 7.56
C ASN A 254 7.86 14.71 8.99
N GLU A 255 8.47 15.86 9.35
CA GLU A 255 8.32 16.48 10.67
C GLU A 255 6.85 16.79 10.99
N LEU A 256 6.09 17.31 10.02
CA LEU A 256 4.65 17.57 10.19
C LEU A 256 3.87 16.28 10.39
N ALA A 257 4.19 15.22 9.65
CA ALA A 257 3.53 13.93 9.82
C ALA A 257 3.80 13.33 11.22
N ASP A 258 5.04 13.44 11.72
CA ASP A 258 5.41 12.97 13.07
C ASP A 258 4.69 13.77 14.16
N ILE A 259 4.55 15.09 13.99
CA ILE A 259 3.78 15.95 14.92
C ILE A 259 2.31 15.52 14.96
N ILE A 260 1.69 15.31 13.79
CA ILE A 260 0.29 14.92 13.69
C ILE A 260 0.08 13.53 14.33
N ALA A 261 0.97 12.57 14.06
CA ALA A 261 0.90 11.24 14.65
C ALA A 261 1.13 11.21 16.17
N GLY A 262 1.88 12.18 16.70
CA GLY A 262 2.19 12.30 18.13
C GLY A 262 1.20 13.18 18.93
N THR A 263 0.24 13.84 18.29
CA THR A 263 -0.77 14.68 18.96
C THR A 263 -1.94 13.77 19.39
N PRO A 264 -2.18 13.55 20.69
CA PRO A 264 -3.39 12.86 21.13
C PRO A 264 -4.60 13.73 20.79
N ASP A 265 -5.68 13.10 20.31
CA ASP A 265 -6.99 13.72 20.10
C ASP A 265 -7.57 14.34 21.39
#